data_da7f1e121a720bba2b5749e2e16c79d2
#
_entry.id   da7f1e121a720bba2b5749e2e16c79d2
#
_cell.length_a   1.000
_cell.length_b   1.000
_cell.length_c   1.000
_cell.angle_alpha   90.00
_cell.angle_beta   90.00
_cell.angle_gamma   90.00
#
_symmetry.space_group_name_H-M   'P 1'
#
loop_
_entity.id
_entity.type
_entity.pdbx_description
1 polymer ?
#
loop_
_entity_poly.entity_id
_entity_poly.type
_entity_poly.pdbx_seq_one_letter_code
_entity_poly.pdbx_strand_id
1 'polypeptide(L)'
;RVQAEEQWNWFDADVIVWQTKAGLSVDFLQDLQDLRRVVEPAAVRFAALRALPADIADMEQAYAGMKHAIEFGGDYITPDLRFHQGLIRSSHNRMLVQMSRALGALLRTSFEISTTREDGPASSLPLHRAVLDAVIARELQRAEKAILLLIDGARADIDKVLAERQNLPRIHSPATRLKAFSL
;
A
#
# COMPACT_ATOMS: atom_id res chain seq x y z
N ARG A 1 -8.25 -29.36 5.77
CA ARG A 1 -8.88 -28.72 6.94
C ARG A 1 -8.33 -27.30 6.99
N VAL A 2 -9.18 -26.28 6.93
CA VAL A 2 -8.76 -24.89 7.07
C VAL A 2 -8.26 -24.69 8.50
N GLN A 3 -7.05 -24.17 8.65
CA GLN A 3 -6.45 -23.87 9.96
C GLN A 3 -7.05 -22.57 10.53
N ALA A 4 -6.90 -22.34 11.84
CA ALA A 4 -7.27 -21.09 12.47
C ALA A 4 -6.39 -19.95 11.91
N GLU A 5 -6.91 -18.74 11.87
CA GLU A 5 -6.30 -17.58 11.23
C GLU A 5 -4.93 -17.23 11.81
N GLU A 6 -4.73 -17.46 13.12
CA GLU A 6 -3.47 -17.25 13.83
C GLU A 6 -2.34 -18.17 13.35
N GLN A 7 -2.67 -19.25 12.63
CA GLN A 7 -1.72 -20.22 12.09
C GLN A 7 -1.38 -19.97 10.61
N TRP A 8 -1.99 -18.96 9.99
CA TRP A 8 -1.75 -18.66 8.59
C TRP A 8 -0.40 -17.98 8.39
N ASN A 9 0.27 -18.35 7.31
CA ASN A 9 1.46 -17.61 6.87
C ASN A 9 1.03 -16.38 6.05
N TRP A 10 0.90 -15.25 6.72
CA TRP A 10 0.48 -13.99 6.12
C TRP A 10 1.44 -13.44 5.04
N PHE A 11 2.62 -14.04 4.89
CA PHE A 11 3.58 -13.74 3.81
C PHE A 11 3.53 -14.75 2.67
N ASP A 12 2.63 -15.73 2.72
CA ASP A 12 2.38 -16.66 1.64
C ASP A 12 1.51 -16.00 0.54
N ALA A 13 1.98 -16.08 -0.71
CA ALA A 13 1.32 -15.42 -1.84
C ALA A 13 -0.12 -15.92 -2.06
N ASP A 14 -0.39 -17.21 -1.83
CA ASP A 14 -1.71 -17.79 -2.01
C ASP A 14 -2.67 -17.34 -0.90
N VAL A 15 -2.17 -17.23 0.35
CA VAL A 15 -2.93 -16.70 1.49
C VAL A 15 -3.28 -15.22 1.24
N ILE A 16 -2.33 -14.41 0.74
CA ILE A 16 -2.55 -13.01 0.39
C ILE A 16 -3.65 -12.88 -0.68
N VAL A 17 -3.53 -13.63 -1.78
CA VAL A 17 -4.51 -13.60 -2.88
C VAL A 17 -5.90 -14.03 -2.40
N TRP A 18 -5.95 -15.05 -1.55
CA TRP A 18 -7.22 -15.54 -1.02
C TRP A 18 -7.88 -14.52 -0.09
N GLN A 19 -7.15 -13.92 0.82
CA GLN A 19 -7.63 -12.86 1.72
C GLN A 19 -8.11 -11.62 0.94
N THR A 20 -7.36 -11.20 -0.07
CA THR A 20 -7.76 -10.09 -0.93
C THR A 20 -9.09 -10.35 -1.62
N LYS A 21 -9.32 -11.59 -2.10
CA LYS A 21 -10.59 -12.00 -2.71
C LYS A 21 -11.74 -12.12 -1.71
N ALA A 22 -11.46 -12.52 -0.46
CA ALA A 22 -12.46 -12.61 0.60
C ALA A 22 -12.87 -11.23 1.16
N GLY A 23 -12.10 -10.20 0.86
CA GLY A 23 -12.23 -8.85 1.43
C GLY A 23 -11.40 -8.72 2.70
N LEU A 24 -10.45 -7.78 2.71
CA LEU A 24 -9.60 -7.54 3.86
C LEU A 24 -10.42 -6.97 5.03
N SER A 25 -10.18 -7.49 6.23
CA SER A 25 -10.78 -6.95 7.45
C SER A 25 -10.16 -5.59 7.79
N VAL A 26 -10.88 -4.79 8.59
CA VAL A 26 -10.38 -3.51 9.11
C VAL A 26 -9.11 -3.73 9.94
N ASP A 27 -9.14 -4.74 10.82
CA ASP A 27 -8.00 -5.09 11.69
C ASP A 27 -6.77 -5.46 10.87
N PHE A 28 -6.94 -6.24 9.80
CA PHE A 28 -5.84 -6.58 8.90
C PHE A 28 -5.23 -5.35 8.19
N LEU A 29 -6.07 -4.42 7.76
CA LEU A 29 -5.58 -3.17 7.15
C LEU A 29 -4.81 -2.31 8.16
N GLN A 30 -5.23 -2.29 9.43
CA GLN A 30 -4.51 -1.62 10.51
C GLN A 30 -3.16 -2.28 10.79
N ASP A 31 -3.11 -3.60 10.92
CA ASP A 31 -1.87 -4.37 11.09
C ASP A 31 -0.89 -4.13 9.94
N LEU A 32 -1.38 -4.05 8.71
CA LEU A 32 -0.56 -3.73 7.54
C LEU A 32 0.02 -2.31 7.62
N GLN A 33 -0.77 -1.32 8.05
CA GLN A 33 -0.27 0.05 8.23
C GLN A 33 0.77 0.13 9.35
N ASP A 34 0.58 -0.60 10.45
CA ASP A 34 1.54 -0.66 11.54
C ASP A 34 2.85 -1.31 11.08
N LEU A 35 2.79 -2.38 10.28
CA LEU A 35 3.97 -3.00 9.67
C LEU A 35 4.71 -2.03 8.74
N ARG A 36 4.00 -1.28 7.90
CA ARG A 36 4.58 -0.24 7.04
C ARG A 36 5.34 0.81 7.85
N ARG A 37 4.77 1.27 8.96
CA ARG A 37 5.41 2.26 9.86
C ARG A 37 6.70 1.77 10.50
N VAL A 38 6.90 0.46 10.61
CA VAL A 38 8.15 -0.13 11.11
C VAL A 38 9.16 -0.33 9.98
N VAL A 39 8.71 -0.86 8.85
CA VAL A 39 9.58 -1.33 7.77
C VAL A 39 10.03 -0.20 6.84
N GLU A 40 9.11 0.62 6.37
CA GLU A 40 9.43 1.62 5.35
C GLU A 40 10.33 2.76 5.88
N PRO A 41 10.17 3.29 7.11
CA PRO A 41 11.12 4.26 7.67
C PRO A 41 12.55 3.72 7.80
N ALA A 42 12.69 2.46 8.23
CA ALA A 42 14.00 1.82 8.29
C ALA A 42 14.59 1.64 6.88
N ALA A 43 13.78 1.19 5.92
CA ALA A 43 14.20 0.99 4.54
C ALA A 43 14.64 2.30 3.86
N VAL A 44 13.89 3.40 4.04
CA VAL A 44 14.21 4.71 3.43
C VAL A 44 15.48 5.33 4.01
N ARG A 45 15.77 5.12 5.30
CA ARG A 45 17.06 5.52 5.89
C ARG A 45 18.23 4.80 5.22
N PHE A 46 18.11 3.48 5.01
CA PHE A 46 19.11 2.73 4.26
C PHE A 46 19.18 3.15 2.79
N ALA A 47 18.04 3.46 2.15
CA ALA A 47 18.03 4.00 0.80
C ALA A 47 18.78 5.33 0.72
N ALA A 48 18.56 6.26 1.64
CA ALA A 48 19.30 7.51 1.69
C ALA A 48 20.81 7.31 1.83
N LEU A 49 21.26 6.23 2.48
CA LEU A 49 22.70 5.90 2.60
C LEU A 49 23.27 5.19 1.38
N ARG A 50 22.48 4.35 0.70
CA ARG A 50 22.99 3.30 -0.19
C ARG A 50 22.47 3.38 -1.62
N ALA A 51 21.39 4.15 -1.88
CA ALA A 51 20.80 4.22 -3.22
C ALA A 51 21.83 4.59 -4.28
N LEU A 52 21.84 3.81 -5.36
CA LEU A 52 22.68 4.06 -6.54
C LEU A 52 21.93 5.01 -7.49
N PRO A 53 22.63 5.63 -8.45
CA PRO A 53 21.97 6.48 -9.46
C PRO A 53 20.84 5.76 -10.21
N ALA A 54 20.98 4.45 -10.49
CA ALA A 54 19.95 3.66 -11.13
C ALA A 54 18.71 3.48 -10.26
N ASP A 55 18.86 3.33 -8.94
CA ASP A 55 17.72 3.23 -8.00
C ASP A 55 16.95 4.53 -7.97
N ILE A 56 17.64 5.67 -7.94
CA ILE A 56 17.04 7.01 -7.96
C ILE A 56 16.27 7.20 -9.28
N ALA A 57 16.86 6.86 -10.42
CA ALA A 57 16.20 6.96 -11.72
C ALA A 57 14.93 6.09 -11.80
N ASP A 58 14.94 4.88 -11.22
CA ASP A 58 13.75 4.01 -11.15
C ASP A 58 12.63 4.65 -10.31
N MET A 59 12.97 5.25 -9.17
CA MET A 59 12.00 5.96 -8.33
C MET A 59 11.48 7.25 -8.97
N GLU A 60 12.33 8.00 -9.70
CA GLU A 60 11.88 9.16 -10.48
C GLU A 60 10.92 8.78 -11.60
N GLN A 61 11.15 7.66 -12.29
CA GLN A 61 10.21 7.14 -13.30
C GLN A 61 8.87 6.73 -12.65
N ALA A 62 8.91 6.08 -11.49
CA ALA A 62 7.69 5.73 -10.75
C ALA A 62 6.92 7.00 -10.34
N TYR A 63 7.61 8.01 -9.81
CA TYR A 63 7.00 9.30 -9.48
C TYR A 63 6.39 9.99 -10.72
N ALA A 64 7.11 10.01 -11.84
CA ALA A 64 6.59 10.56 -13.10
C ALA A 64 5.34 9.81 -13.59
N GLY A 65 5.29 8.48 -13.41
CA GLY A 65 4.11 7.67 -13.72
C GLY A 65 2.90 8.05 -12.87
N MET A 66 3.08 8.25 -11.56
CA MET A 66 2.01 8.74 -10.68
C MET A 66 1.50 10.10 -11.12
N LYS A 67 2.40 11.05 -11.37
CA LYS A 67 2.07 12.39 -11.85
C LYS A 67 1.27 12.34 -13.16
N HIS A 68 1.72 11.53 -14.12
CA HIS A 68 1.05 11.34 -15.41
C HIS A 68 -0.38 10.79 -15.23
N ALA A 69 -0.56 9.81 -14.33
CA ALA A 69 -1.87 9.24 -14.05
C ALA A 69 -2.86 10.28 -13.45
N ILE A 70 -2.36 11.22 -12.63
CA ILE A 70 -3.17 12.32 -12.09
C ILE A 70 -3.55 13.31 -13.19
N GLU A 71 -2.60 13.70 -14.05
CA GLU A 71 -2.81 14.75 -15.07
C GLU A 71 -3.65 14.27 -16.25
N PHE A 72 -3.50 13.01 -16.67
CA PHE A 72 -4.10 12.48 -17.90
C PHE A 72 -5.04 11.29 -17.69
N GLY A 73 -5.17 10.84 -16.44
CA GLY A 73 -5.88 9.61 -16.11
C GLY A 73 -5.03 8.37 -16.32
N GLY A 74 -5.51 7.23 -15.82
CA GLY A 74 -4.86 5.95 -15.95
C GLY A 74 -4.51 5.28 -14.63
N ASP A 75 -3.57 4.33 -14.67
CA ASP A 75 -3.17 3.53 -13.51
C ASP A 75 -2.18 4.30 -12.61
N TYR A 76 -2.69 4.81 -11.50
CA TYR A 76 -1.88 5.42 -10.44
C TYR A 76 -1.21 4.38 -9.53
N ILE A 77 -1.86 3.23 -9.32
CA ILE A 77 -1.49 2.24 -8.30
C ILE A 77 -0.19 1.51 -8.64
N THR A 78 -0.01 1.14 -9.90
CA THR A 78 1.20 0.43 -10.31
C THR A 78 2.47 1.26 -10.13
N PRO A 79 2.55 2.53 -10.57
CA PRO A 79 3.71 3.38 -10.30
C PRO A 79 3.88 3.70 -8.80
N ASP A 80 2.81 3.86 -8.03
CA ASP A 80 2.87 4.04 -6.57
C ASP A 80 3.52 2.81 -5.89
N LEU A 81 3.05 1.63 -6.21
CA LEU A 81 3.64 0.38 -5.73
C LEU A 81 5.11 0.24 -6.13
N ARG A 82 5.46 0.59 -7.39
CA ARG A 82 6.83 0.58 -7.89
C ARG A 82 7.72 1.53 -7.10
N PHE A 83 7.21 2.70 -6.72
CA PHE A 83 7.92 3.69 -5.91
C PHE A 83 8.27 3.12 -4.53
N HIS A 84 7.29 2.60 -3.78
CA HIS A 84 7.51 2.02 -2.44
C HIS A 84 8.45 0.80 -2.48
N GLN A 85 8.28 -0.08 -3.46
CA GLN A 85 9.20 -1.20 -3.67
C GLN A 85 10.60 -0.71 -4.07
N GLY A 86 10.68 0.39 -4.84
CA GLY A 86 11.93 1.06 -5.20
C GLY A 86 12.69 1.54 -3.96
N LEU A 87 12.02 2.20 -3.02
CA LEU A 87 12.61 2.61 -1.74
C LEU A 87 13.22 1.42 -0.98
N ILE A 88 12.47 0.32 -0.89
CA ILE A 88 12.96 -0.87 -0.17
C ILE A 88 14.13 -1.52 -0.93
N ARG A 89 14.08 -1.62 -2.26
CA ARG A 89 15.20 -2.14 -3.08
C ARG A 89 16.46 -1.29 -2.91
N SER A 90 16.30 0.03 -2.88
CA SER A 90 17.40 0.99 -2.70
C SER A 90 18.09 0.90 -1.34
N SER A 91 17.49 0.20 -0.38
CA SER A 91 18.14 -0.14 0.90
C SER A 91 19.32 -1.08 0.71
N HIS A 92 19.39 -1.81 -0.40
CA HIS A 92 20.35 -2.89 -0.68
C HIS A 92 20.46 -3.91 0.44
N ASN A 93 19.38 -4.08 1.22
CA ASN A 93 19.25 -5.12 2.23
C ASN A 93 18.40 -6.27 1.67
N ARG A 94 19.05 -7.40 1.38
CA ARG A 94 18.38 -8.56 0.77
C ARG A 94 17.18 -9.08 1.54
N MET A 95 17.18 -8.95 2.87
CA MET A 95 16.07 -9.41 3.72
C MET A 95 14.86 -8.49 3.57
N LEU A 96 15.07 -7.17 3.60
CA LEU A 96 14.00 -6.18 3.33
C LEU A 96 13.45 -6.34 1.91
N VAL A 97 14.30 -6.58 0.91
CA VAL A 97 13.88 -6.81 -0.48
C VAL A 97 13.01 -8.05 -0.61
N GLN A 98 13.35 -9.14 0.07
CA GLN A 98 12.50 -10.36 0.06
C GLN A 98 11.16 -10.11 0.72
N MET A 99 11.14 -9.42 1.87
CA MET A 99 9.92 -9.05 2.55
C MET A 99 9.02 -8.14 1.69
N SER A 100 9.58 -7.18 0.95
CA SER A 100 8.80 -6.29 0.08
C SER A 100 8.09 -7.01 -1.05
N ARG A 101 8.62 -8.13 -1.53
CA ARG A 101 7.97 -8.96 -2.55
C ARG A 101 6.70 -9.61 -2.01
N ALA A 102 6.78 -10.18 -0.79
CA ALA A 102 5.63 -10.75 -0.13
C ALA A 102 4.56 -9.68 0.19
N LEU A 103 5.00 -8.50 0.64
CA LEU A 103 4.11 -7.38 0.96
C LEU A 103 3.49 -6.71 -0.29
N GLY A 104 4.08 -6.89 -1.47
CA GLY A 104 3.66 -6.16 -2.68
C GLY A 104 2.17 -6.31 -3.03
N ALA A 105 1.62 -7.52 -2.91
CA ALA A 105 0.20 -7.76 -3.15
C ALA A 105 -0.70 -7.10 -2.08
N LEU A 106 -0.28 -7.13 -0.81
CA LEU A 106 -0.97 -6.50 0.31
C LEU A 106 -0.95 -4.97 0.19
N LEU A 107 0.21 -4.40 -0.17
CA LEU A 107 0.35 -2.97 -0.41
C LEU A 107 -0.52 -2.50 -1.56
N ARG A 108 -0.62 -3.28 -2.66
CA ARG A 108 -1.52 -2.99 -3.78
C ARG A 108 -2.95 -2.81 -3.29
N THR A 109 -3.48 -3.74 -2.49
CA THR A 109 -4.85 -3.65 -1.97
C THR A 109 -5.04 -2.45 -1.04
N SER A 110 -4.05 -2.15 -0.20
CA SER A 110 -4.05 -0.94 0.63
C SER A 110 -4.11 0.33 -0.23
N PHE A 111 -3.33 0.39 -1.32
CA PHE A 111 -3.32 1.53 -2.24
C PHE A 111 -4.62 1.64 -3.04
N GLU A 112 -5.19 0.51 -3.48
CA GLU A 112 -6.51 0.47 -4.12
C GLU A 112 -7.59 1.10 -3.23
N ILE A 113 -7.53 0.90 -1.91
CA ILE A 113 -8.48 1.50 -0.96
C ILE A 113 -8.18 2.99 -0.75
N SER A 114 -6.94 3.36 -0.45
CA SER A 114 -6.58 4.75 -0.14
C SER A 114 -6.78 5.70 -1.33
N THR A 115 -6.62 5.21 -2.55
CA THR A 115 -6.78 5.99 -3.80
C THR A 115 -8.22 6.08 -4.31
N THR A 116 -9.20 5.42 -3.66
CA THR A 116 -10.62 5.56 -4.03
C THR A 116 -11.18 6.95 -3.76
N ARG A 117 -10.52 7.74 -2.91
CA ARG A 117 -10.89 9.14 -2.71
C ARG A 117 -10.43 9.98 -3.89
N GLU A 118 -11.30 10.86 -4.35
CA GLU A 118 -11.09 11.72 -5.52
C GLU A 118 -9.77 12.51 -5.42
N ASP A 119 -9.45 13.05 -4.24
CA ASP A 119 -8.24 13.84 -3.99
C ASP A 119 -7.05 13.00 -3.45
N GLY A 120 -7.22 11.70 -3.22
CA GLY A 120 -6.22 10.83 -2.61
C GLY A 120 -4.88 10.84 -3.36
N PRO A 121 -4.85 10.52 -4.66
CA PRO A 121 -3.64 10.56 -5.47
C PRO A 121 -2.98 11.95 -5.52
N ALA A 122 -3.77 13.00 -5.73
CA ALA A 122 -3.26 14.37 -5.84
C ALA A 122 -2.66 14.88 -4.52
N SER A 123 -3.27 14.54 -3.38
CA SER A 123 -2.77 14.92 -2.05
C SER A 123 -1.52 14.15 -1.63
N SER A 124 -1.35 12.91 -2.08
CA SER A 124 -0.19 12.06 -1.74
C SER A 124 1.04 12.36 -2.61
N LEU A 125 0.88 12.85 -3.83
CA LEU A 125 1.98 13.08 -4.77
C LEU A 125 3.09 14.01 -4.22
N PRO A 126 2.80 15.16 -3.57
CA PRO A 126 3.84 15.99 -2.95
C PRO A 126 4.59 15.27 -1.82
N LEU A 127 3.93 14.36 -1.10
CA LEU A 127 4.57 13.57 -0.04
C LEU A 127 5.57 12.56 -0.61
N HIS A 128 5.24 11.91 -1.73
CA HIS A 128 6.18 11.07 -2.47
C HIS A 128 7.40 11.87 -2.95
N ARG A 129 7.19 13.09 -3.46
CA ARG A 129 8.29 13.97 -3.86
C ARG A 129 9.21 14.31 -2.69
N ALA A 130 8.64 14.62 -1.53
CA ALA A 130 9.43 14.93 -0.35
C ALA A 130 10.31 13.75 0.11
N VAL A 131 9.80 12.51 0.01
CA VAL A 131 10.60 11.29 0.29
C VAL A 131 11.74 11.16 -0.69
N LEU A 132 11.46 11.27 -1.99
CA LEU A 132 12.47 11.13 -3.06
C LEU A 132 13.56 12.19 -2.94
N ASP A 133 13.19 13.45 -2.73
CA ASP A 133 14.13 14.55 -2.53
C ASP A 133 15.07 14.32 -1.33
N ALA A 134 14.53 13.81 -0.23
CA ALA A 134 15.34 13.50 0.95
C ALA A 134 16.32 12.33 0.71
N VAL A 135 15.91 11.33 -0.07
CA VAL A 135 16.79 10.21 -0.47
C VAL A 135 17.91 10.73 -1.40
N ILE A 136 17.58 11.55 -2.40
CA ILE A 136 18.55 12.15 -3.31
C ILE A 136 19.55 13.01 -2.54
N ALA A 137 19.07 13.81 -1.58
CA ALA A 137 19.90 14.67 -0.74
C ALA A 137 20.70 13.91 0.34
N ARG A 138 20.51 12.59 0.48
CA ARG A 138 21.15 11.76 1.52
C ARG A 138 20.81 12.16 2.95
N GLU A 139 19.62 12.74 3.16
CA GLU A 139 19.16 13.28 4.43
C GLU A 139 18.29 12.25 5.19
N LEU A 140 18.93 11.39 6.00
CA LEU A 140 18.32 10.22 6.63
C LEU A 140 17.07 10.56 7.46
N GLN A 141 17.18 11.53 8.37
CA GLN A 141 16.08 11.91 9.27
C GLN A 141 14.93 12.57 8.50
N ARG A 142 15.26 13.36 7.47
CA ARG A 142 14.24 13.96 6.61
C ARG A 142 13.51 12.91 5.78
N ALA A 143 14.23 11.92 5.25
CA ALA A 143 13.63 10.80 4.51
C ALA A 143 12.70 9.97 5.40
N GLU A 144 13.12 9.63 6.62
CA GLU A 144 12.32 8.93 7.62
C GLU A 144 11.04 9.70 7.97
N LYS A 145 11.16 11.00 8.26
CA LYS A 145 10.00 11.85 8.57
C LYS A 145 9.05 11.97 7.39
N ALA A 146 9.57 12.09 6.18
CA ALA A 146 8.76 12.21 4.97
C ALA A 146 7.96 10.95 4.68
N ILE A 147 8.57 9.75 4.81
CA ILE A 147 7.85 8.50 4.58
C ILE A 147 6.78 8.24 5.65
N LEU A 148 7.02 8.62 6.90
CA LEU A 148 6.01 8.52 7.96
C LEU A 148 4.80 9.39 7.65
N LEU A 149 5.00 10.62 7.18
CA LEU A 149 3.90 11.50 6.76
C LEU A 149 3.09 10.91 5.59
N LEU A 150 3.77 10.27 4.64
CA LEU A 150 3.13 9.60 3.51
C LEU A 150 2.26 8.42 3.98
N ILE A 151 2.79 7.58 4.87
CA ILE A 151 2.07 6.42 5.43
C ILE A 151 0.87 6.89 6.28
N ASP A 152 1.03 7.94 7.09
CA ASP A 152 -0.03 8.49 7.93
C ASP A 152 -1.16 9.10 7.08
N GLY A 153 -0.82 9.74 5.97
CA GLY A 153 -1.80 10.22 4.99
C GLY A 153 -2.63 9.08 4.40
N ALA A 154 -1.97 8.02 3.94
CA ALA A 154 -2.65 6.83 3.41
C ALA A 154 -3.54 6.15 4.47
N ARG A 155 -3.09 6.06 5.73
CA ARG A 155 -3.88 5.54 6.85
C ARG A 155 -5.15 6.37 7.06
N ALA A 156 -5.02 7.70 7.11
CA ALA A 156 -6.16 8.59 7.28
C ALA A 156 -7.19 8.45 6.14
N ASP A 157 -6.73 8.22 4.92
CA ASP A 157 -7.62 8.00 3.77
C ASP A 157 -8.33 6.65 3.85
N ILE A 158 -7.63 5.59 4.25
CA ILE A 158 -8.24 4.26 4.50
C ILE A 158 -9.31 4.37 5.60
N ASP A 159 -9.01 5.02 6.72
CA ASP A 159 -9.94 5.18 7.84
C ASP A 159 -11.22 5.90 7.41
N LYS A 160 -11.10 6.95 6.57
CA LYS A 160 -12.26 7.66 6.01
C LYS A 160 -13.10 6.78 5.09
N VAL A 161 -12.46 6.04 4.17
CA VAL A 161 -13.17 5.11 3.26
C VAL A 161 -13.91 4.03 4.05
N LEU A 162 -13.29 3.49 5.09
CA LEU A 162 -13.91 2.48 5.94
C LEU A 162 -15.08 3.03 6.74
N ALA A 163 -14.98 4.25 7.30
CA ALA A 163 -16.06 4.93 8.00
C ALA A 163 -17.26 5.21 7.07
N GLU A 164 -17.01 5.65 5.85
CA GLU A 164 -18.05 5.88 4.84
C GLU A 164 -18.79 4.57 4.48
N ARG A 165 -18.05 3.46 4.31
CA ARG A 165 -18.65 2.13 4.03
C ARG A 165 -19.51 1.60 5.18
N GLN A 166 -19.16 1.87 6.43
CA GLN A 166 -19.93 1.49 7.60
C GLN A 166 -21.23 2.29 7.73
N ASN A 167 -21.25 3.53 7.25
CA ASN A 167 -22.42 4.42 7.31
C ASN A 167 -23.40 4.22 6.13
N LEU A 168 -23.05 3.43 5.11
CA LEU A 168 -23.97 3.09 4.03
C LEU A 168 -25.04 2.10 4.55
N PRO A 169 -26.35 2.34 4.26
CA PRO A 169 -27.39 1.41 4.64
C PRO A 169 -27.09 0.04 4.00
N ARG A 170 -27.08 -1.01 4.84
CA ARG A 170 -26.93 -2.39 4.33
C ARG A 170 -28.08 -2.67 3.38
N ILE A 171 -27.81 -2.70 2.08
CA ILE A 171 -28.77 -3.19 1.09
C ILE A 171 -28.94 -4.68 1.39
N HIS A 172 -30.04 -5.03 2.02
CA HIS A 172 -30.43 -6.42 2.22
C HIS A 172 -30.59 -7.03 0.82
N SER A 173 -29.67 -7.90 0.43
CA SER A 173 -29.85 -8.76 -0.73
C SER A 173 -31.18 -9.54 -0.52
N PRO A 174 -32.14 -9.47 -1.42
CA PRO A 174 -33.37 -10.23 -1.27
C PRO A 174 -32.99 -11.70 -1.27
N ALA A 175 -33.19 -12.37 -0.12
CA ALA A 175 -33.02 -13.80 -0.01
C ALA A 175 -33.92 -14.44 -1.06
N THR A 176 -33.34 -15.07 -2.06
CA THR A 176 -34.04 -15.89 -3.06
C THR A 176 -34.73 -17.01 -2.30
N ARG A 177 -36.04 -16.86 -2.09
CA ARG A 177 -36.90 -17.94 -1.61
C ARG A 177 -36.90 -19.05 -2.66
N LEU A 178 -36.05 -20.02 -2.47
CA LEU A 178 -36.23 -21.34 -3.12
C LEU A 178 -37.53 -21.92 -2.60
N LYS A 179 -38.56 -21.79 -3.41
CA LYS A 179 -39.78 -22.58 -3.22
C LYS A 179 -39.43 -24.05 -3.39
N ALA A 180 -39.52 -24.81 -2.32
CA ALA A 180 -39.52 -26.25 -2.40
C ALA A 180 -40.72 -26.67 -3.27
N PHE A 181 -40.47 -27.25 -4.42
CA PHE A 181 -41.46 -28.05 -5.15
C PHE A 181 -41.46 -29.43 -4.53
N SER A 182 -42.52 -29.70 -3.74
CA SER A 182 -42.93 -31.07 -3.41
C SER A 182 -43.66 -31.65 -4.62
N LEU A 183 -43.20 -32.78 -5.11
CA LEU A 183 -44.00 -33.87 -5.70
C LEU A 183 -43.35 -35.17 -5.33
#